data_6fed91c67f47dc8430e4e02c9dbf968f
#
_entry.id   6fed91c67f47dc8430e4e02c9dbf968f
#
_cell.length_a   1.000
_cell.length_b   1.000
_cell.length_c   1.000
_cell.angle_alpha   90.00
_cell.angle_beta   90.00
_cell.angle_gamma   90.00
#
_symmetry.space_group_name_H-M   'P 1'
#
loop_
_entity.id
_entity.type
_entity.pdbx_description
1 polymer ?
#
loop_
_entity_poly.entity_id
_entity_poly.type
_entity_poly.pdbx_seq_one_letter_code
_entity_poly.pdbx_strand_id
1 'polypeptide(L)'
;MIAMYAMFTAFGLLLGLGFGSIVSTLQQITFLTAAYALIVLALNLQWGYAGLLNIGVAGFMAVGVYTMAILTASPDPGPTGVPGLGLPLLVGILGGMLAAALFGGLVALPAIRLRADYLAIVTLAFGEIIRIAVNSQTFQSVSVLGFETGTGGSRGIQGPTNPVRALYYTDPMNPASGSWTAVGNAVLPAFEAKSPFGRVLKAIREDELVAKSLGKHTSRFKIITFMTGCALMGLGGMLWQGSQSLITPDQFDPLLTFYVFIALIIGGSGSNTGGVIGAALFVGLLFQGPVFASRLVSNFAGFESAPNTFPDAVAGLGSLDAQPLVAYSLSEIQSLRFVLVGVVLILVMAKRPQGVLGHRKSPAVGVDPYRRDPDGDETESRTDRGDANEATENDDIFFK
;
A
#
# COMPACT_ATOMS: atom_id res chain seq x y z
N MET A 1 7.21 14.80 -4.60
CA MET A 1 6.74 15.58 -3.43
C MET A 1 6.69 17.08 -3.73
N ILE A 2 7.82 17.76 -4.08
CA ILE A 2 7.85 19.22 -4.33
C ILE A 2 6.82 19.62 -5.40
N ALA A 3 6.80 18.94 -6.56
CA ALA A 3 5.82 19.22 -7.62
C ALA A 3 4.36 19.04 -7.16
N MET A 4 4.09 18.03 -6.35
CA MET A 4 2.76 17.80 -5.77
C MET A 4 2.37 18.94 -4.82
N TYR A 5 3.27 19.38 -3.94
CA TYR A 5 3.01 20.51 -3.05
C TYR A 5 2.80 21.81 -3.82
N ALA A 6 3.62 22.08 -4.87
CA ALA A 6 3.43 23.22 -5.73
C ALA A 6 2.07 23.20 -6.43
N MET A 7 1.64 22.06 -6.93
CA MET A 7 0.33 21.89 -7.57
C MET A 7 -0.82 22.19 -6.58
N PHE A 8 -0.82 21.60 -5.37
CA PHE A 8 -1.88 21.83 -4.39
C PHE A 8 -1.86 23.26 -3.82
N THR A 9 -0.68 23.87 -3.69
CA THR A 9 -0.58 25.28 -3.32
C THR A 9 -1.18 26.19 -4.41
N ALA A 10 -0.87 25.92 -5.68
CA ALA A 10 -1.47 26.65 -6.79
C ALA A 10 -3.00 26.49 -6.83
N PHE A 11 -3.51 25.27 -6.64
CA PHE A 11 -4.96 25.04 -6.54
C PHE A 11 -5.58 25.79 -5.36
N GLY A 12 -4.94 25.78 -4.18
CA GLY A 12 -5.40 26.51 -3.01
C GLY A 12 -5.49 28.02 -3.23
N LEU A 13 -4.47 28.60 -3.90
CA LEU A 13 -4.45 30.01 -4.28
C LEU A 13 -5.54 30.35 -5.30
N LEU A 14 -5.74 29.51 -6.31
CA LEU A 14 -6.82 29.69 -7.31
C LEU A 14 -8.21 29.60 -6.69
N LEU A 15 -8.40 28.77 -5.65
CA LEU A 15 -9.64 28.69 -4.90
C LEU A 15 -9.82 29.82 -3.90
N GLY A 16 -8.88 30.74 -3.78
CA GLY A 16 -8.96 31.84 -2.81
C GLY A 16 -8.83 31.39 -1.35
N LEU A 17 -8.24 30.21 -1.10
CA LEU A 17 -8.07 29.70 0.26
C LEU A 17 -7.03 30.54 1.01
N GLY A 18 -7.34 30.85 2.28
CA GLY A 18 -6.37 31.50 3.16
C GLY A 18 -5.13 30.62 3.40
N PHE A 19 -4.00 31.24 3.71
CA PHE A 19 -2.72 30.56 3.94
C PHE A 19 -2.82 29.40 4.93
N GLY A 20 -3.54 29.56 6.04
CA GLY A 20 -3.76 28.50 7.03
C GLY A 20 -4.47 27.28 6.45
N SER A 21 -5.45 27.46 5.57
CA SER A 21 -6.18 26.38 4.90
C SER A 21 -5.30 25.62 3.90
N ILE A 22 -4.41 26.34 3.20
CA ILE A 22 -3.44 25.71 2.29
C ILE A 22 -2.47 24.86 3.10
N VAL A 23 -1.92 25.37 4.19
CA VAL A 23 -1.00 24.63 5.06
C VAL A 23 -1.66 23.37 5.64
N SER A 24 -2.89 23.49 6.16
CA SER A 24 -3.61 22.32 6.71
C SER A 24 -3.90 21.27 5.63
N THR A 25 -4.21 21.68 4.42
CA THR A 25 -4.37 20.77 3.26
C THR A 25 -3.08 20.03 2.94
N LEU A 26 -1.96 20.74 2.87
CA LEU A 26 -0.66 20.12 2.60
C LEU A 26 -0.25 19.14 3.71
N GLN A 27 -0.52 19.49 4.97
CA GLN A 27 -0.32 18.60 6.11
C GLN A 27 -1.15 17.33 5.98
N GLN A 28 -2.43 17.44 5.64
CA GLN A 28 -3.33 16.30 5.43
C GLN A 28 -2.84 15.38 4.30
N ILE A 29 -2.45 15.96 3.16
CA ILE A 29 -1.92 15.19 2.03
C ILE A 29 -0.62 14.49 2.41
N THR A 30 0.27 15.15 3.15
CA THR A 30 1.52 14.56 3.63
C THR A 30 1.26 13.39 4.55
N PHE A 31 0.34 13.55 5.50
CA PHE A 31 -0.04 12.50 6.43
C PHE A 31 -0.63 11.28 5.71
N LEU A 32 -1.60 11.49 4.82
CA LEU A 32 -2.20 10.41 4.02
C LEU A 32 -1.15 9.71 3.16
N THR A 33 -0.25 10.49 2.54
CA THR A 33 0.85 9.93 1.75
C THR A 33 1.78 9.09 2.60
N ALA A 34 2.12 9.52 3.81
CA ALA A 34 2.98 8.77 4.72
C ALA A 34 2.32 7.47 5.19
N ALA A 35 1.04 7.52 5.58
CA ALA A 35 0.28 6.34 5.97
C ALA A 35 0.15 5.32 4.81
N TYR A 36 -0.18 5.81 3.61
CA TYR A 36 -0.23 4.96 2.41
C TYR A 36 1.13 4.40 2.02
N ALA A 37 2.19 5.22 2.09
CA ALA A 37 3.55 4.77 1.79
C ALA A 37 3.99 3.63 2.71
N LEU A 38 3.62 3.67 4.00
CA LEU A 38 3.91 2.59 4.93
C LEU A 38 3.22 1.28 4.50
N ILE A 39 1.94 1.33 4.11
CA ILE A 39 1.19 0.16 3.65
C ILE A 39 1.79 -0.37 2.33
N VAL A 40 2.11 0.52 1.39
CA VAL A 40 2.75 0.18 0.11
C VAL A 40 4.13 -0.45 0.34
N LEU A 41 4.93 0.06 1.28
CA LEU A 41 6.23 -0.52 1.64
C LEU A 41 6.08 -1.88 2.30
N ALA A 42 5.05 -2.08 3.14
CA ALA A 42 4.73 -3.37 3.72
C ALA A 42 4.39 -4.41 2.65
N LEU A 43 3.57 -4.04 1.66
CA LEU A 43 3.26 -4.88 0.51
C LEU A 43 4.50 -5.09 -0.38
N ASN A 44 5.33 -4.07 -0.57
CA ASN A 44 6.59 -4.16 -1.32
C ASN A 44 7.57 -5.14 -0.66
N LEU A 45 7.61 -5.19 0.68
CA LEU A 45 8.40 -6.17 1.42
C LEU A 45 7.95 -7.60 1.12
N GLN A 46 6.64 -7.85 1.09
CA GLN A 46 6.08 -9.17 0.82
C GLN A 46 6.17 -9.53 -0.66
N TRP A 47 5.59 -8.72 -1.55
CA TRP A 47 5.52 -9.00 -2.98
C TRP A 47 6.79 -8.57 -3.71
N GLY A 48 7.25 -7.33 -3.49
CA GLY A 48 8.39 -6.76 -4.19
C GLY A 48 9.72 -7.44 -3.88
N TYR A 49 9.95 -7.88 -2.64
CA TYR A 49 11.21 -8.51 -2.23
C TYR A 49 11.13 -10.02 -2.04
N ALA A 50 10.04 -10.54 -1.48
CA ALA A 50 9.92 -11.96 -1.15
C ALA A 50 9.07 -12.77 -2.17
N GLY A 51 8.41 -12.11 -3.14
CA GLY A 51 7.56 -12.76 -4.13
C GLY A 51 6.26 -13.33 -3.55
N LEU A 52 5.85 -12.89 -2.34
CA LEU A 52 4.65 -13.34 -1.66
C LEU A 52 3.46 -12.45 -2.04
N LEU A 53 2.57 -12.93 -2.88
CA LEU A 53 1.40 -12.16 -3.34
C LEU A 53 0.31 -12.17 -2.26
N ASN A 54 0.22 -11.09 -1.49
CA ASN A 54 -0.78 -10.90 -0.44
C ASN A 54 -1.87 -9.94 -0.89
N ILE A 55 -3.05 -10.46 -1.22
CA ILE A 55 -4.23 -9.64 -1.59
C ILE A 55 -5.16 -9.39 -0.38
N GLY A 56 -4.77 -9.79 0.82
CA GLY A 56 -5.52 -9.56 2.06
C GLY A 56 -5.11 -8.31 2.85
N VAL A 57 -4.49 -7.32 2.23
CA VAL A 57 -3.98 -6.12 2.90
C VAL A 57 -5.02 -5.45 3.78
N ALA A 58 -6.24 -5.24 3.24
CA ALA A 58 -7.35 -4.63 3.96
C ALA A 58 -7.73 -5.41 5.23
N GLY A 59 -7.69 -6.75 5.19
CA GLY A 59 -7.98 -7.59 6.36
C GLY A 59 -6.93 -7.43 7.48
N PHE A 60 -5.65 -7.37 7.14
CA PHE A 60 -4.59 -7.14 8.14
C PHE A 60 -4.63 -5.73 8.70
N MET A 61 -5.01 -4.73 7.89
CA MET A 61 -5.30 -3.39 8.36
C MET A 61 -6.46 -3.39 9.35
N ALA A 62 -7.57 -4.09 9.03
CA ALA A 62 -8.73 -4.22 9.91
C ALA A 62 -8.35 -4.84 11.25
N VAL A 63 -7.62 -5.97 11.26
CA VAL A 63 -7.15 -6.60 12.50
C VAL A 63 -6.37 -5.61 13.36
N GLY A 64 -5.42 -4.87 12.78
CA GLY A 64 -4.63 -3.88 13.51
C GLY A 64 -5.49 -2.77 14.10
N VAL A 65 -6.35 -2.15 13.29
CA VAL A 65 -7.21 -1.02 13.66
C VAL A 65 -8.21 -1.39 14.72
N TYR A 66 -8.94 -2.50 14.55
CA TYR A 66 -9.93 -2.94 15.52
C TYR A 66 -9.30 -3.37 16.83
N THR A 67 -8.15 -4.05 16.80
CA THR A 67 -7.41 -4.39 18.02
C THR A 67 -6.99 -3.13 18.77
N MET A 68 -6.40 -2.14 18.06
CA MET A 68 -6.05 -0.85 18.67
C MET A 68 -7.29 -0.17 19.26
N ALA A 69 -8.39 -0.10 18.50
CA ALA A 69 -9.61 0.57 18.94
C ALA A 69 -10.21 -0.08 20.20
N ILE A 70 -10.28 -1.41 20.26
CA ILE A 70 -10.76 -2.16 21.42
C ILE A 70 -9.87 -1.92 22.65
N LEU A 71 -8.54 -1.89 22.45
CA LEU A 71 -7.62 -1.68 23.55
C LEU A 71 -7.63 -0.24 24.09
N THR A 72 -7.88 0.76 23.23
CA THR A 72 -7.72 2.18 23.57
C THR A 72 -9.03 2.94 23.78
N ALA A 73 -10.17 2.41 23.29
CA ALA A 73 -11.46 3.05 23.50
C ALA A 73 -11.80 3.19 24.99
N SER A 74 -12.58 4.22 25.33
CA SER A 74 -13.00 4.48 26.70
C SER A 74 -13.81 3.31 27.25
N PRO A 75 -13.63 2.91 28.51
CA PRO A 75 -14.49 1.96 29.20
C PRO A 75 -15.95 2.46 29.33
N ASP A 76 -16.15 3.78 29.34
CA ASP A 76 -17.46 4.42 29.37
C ASP A 76 -17.64 5.34 28.14
N PRO A 77 -18.05 4.76 26.99
CA PRO A 77 -18.14 5.49 25.73
C PRO A 77 -19.44 6.30 25.56
N GLY A 78 -20.31 6.32 26.57
CA GLY A 78 -21.65 6.89 26.46
C GLY A 78 -22.67 5.97 25.77
N PRO A 79 -23.93 6.45 25.57
CA PRO A 79 -25.06 5.57 25.20
C PRO A 79 -24.95 4.91 23.82
N THR A 80 -24.12 5.41 22.93
CA THR A 80 -24.01 4.90 21.54
C THR A 80 -22.65 4.30 21.21
N GLY A 81 -21.69 4.39 22.12
CA GLY A 81 -20.32 3.89 21.91
C GLY A 81 -20.15 2.42 22.30
N VAL A 82 -19.08 1.84 21.83
CA VAL A 82 -18.65 0.48 22.24
C VAL A 82 -17.59 0.63 23.31
N PRO A 83 -17.74 0.01 24.48
CA PRO A 83 -16.76 0.09 25.53
C PRO A 83 -15.44 -0.58 25.12
N GLY A 84 -14.32 0.00 25.51
CA GLY A 84 -12.99 -0.53 25.33
C GLY A 84 -12.25 -0.68 26.66
N LEU A 85 -10.97 -1.02 26.59
CA LEU A 85 -10.15 -1.27 27.79
C LEU A 85 -9.48 0.00 28.36
N GLY A 86 -9.57 1.14 27.68
CA GLY A 86 -8.98 2.41 28.13
C GLY A 86 -7.47 2.42 28.27
N LEU A 87 -6.76 1.51 27.59
CA LEU A 87 -5.31 1.40 27.67
C LEU A 87 -4.61 2.55 26.93
N PRO A 88 -3.37 2.89 27.30
CA PRO A 88 -2.59 3.90 26.60
C PRO A 88 -2.42 3.56 25.12
N LEU A 89 -2.42 4.59 24.26
CA LEU A 89 -2.31 4.44 22.80
C LEU A 89 -1.15 3.55 22.37
N LEU A 90 0.02 3.71 23.00
CA LEU A 90 1.20 2.92 22.66
C LEU A 90 0.94 1.41 22.79
N VAL A 91 0.21 1.02 23.84
CA VAL A 91 -0.21 -0.38 24.05
C VAL A 91 -1.17 -0.82 22.97
N GLY A 92 -2.11 0.04 22.58
CA GLY A 92 -3.03 -0.23 21.46
C GLY A 92 -2.30 -0.42 20.14
N ILE A 93 -1.34 0.45 19.81
CA ILE A 93 -0.54 0.34 18.58
C ILE A 93 0.28 -0.95 18.58
N LEU A 94 1.01 -1.23 19.64
CA LEU A 94 1.83 -2.45 19.74
C LEU A 94 0.95 -3.71 19.73
N GLY A 95 -0.18 -3.68 20.42
CA GLY A 95 -1.16 -4.76 20.44
C GLY A 95 -1.76 -5.02 19.04
N GLY A 96 -2.13 -3.96 18.32
CA GLY A 96 -2.64 -4.05 16.96
C GLY A 96 -1.61 -4.58 15.96
N MET A 97 -0.35 -4.13 16.05
CA MET A 97 0.75 -4.67 15.24
C MET A 97 0.99 -6.15 15.53
N LEU A 98 1.02 -6.52 16.81
CA LEU A 98 1.21 -7.91 17.22
C LEU A 98 0.06 -8.81 16.76
N ALA A 99 -1.18 -8.36 16.91
CA ALA A 99 -2.35 -9.10 16.43
C ALA A 99 -2.27 -9.30 14.90
N ALA A 100 -2.00 -8.25 14.12
CA ALA A 100 -1.84 -8.36 12.68
C ALA A 100 -0.69 -9.31 12.28
N ALA A 101 0.43 -9.30 13.03
CA ALA A 101 1.54 -10.23 12.82
C ALA A 101 1.14 -11.69 13.13
N LEU A 102 0.43 -11.93 14.23
CA LEU A 102 -0.02 -13.29 14.63
C LEU A 102 -1.02 -13.86 13.63
N PHE A 103 -2.02 -13.08 13.22
CA PHE A 103 -2.94 -13.48 12.15
C PHE A 103 -2.21 -13.69 10.83
N GLY A 104 -1.23 -12.84 10.51
CA GLY A 104 -0.34 -13.03 9.36
C GLY A 104 0.42 -14.36 9.44
N GLY A 105 0.96 -14.72 10.61
CA GLY A 105 1.60 -16.01 10.86
C GLY A 105 0.64 -17.17 10.68
N LEU A 106 -0.57 -17.06 11.24
CA LEU A 106 -1.61 -18.09 11.12
C LEU A 106 -1.95 -18.38 9.64
N VAL A 107 -2.10 -17.34 8.84
CA VAL A 107 -2.36 -17.48 7.40
C VAL A 107 -1.12 -17.98 6.66
N ALA A 108 0.06 -17.50 7.01
CA ALA A 108 1.32 -17.87 6.34
C ALA A 108 1.68 -19.35 6.53
N LEU A 109 1.43 -19.94 7.71
CA LEU A 109 1.81 -21.32 8.00
C LEU A 109 1.30 -22.34 6.97
N PRO A 110 0.00 -22.40 6.63
CA PRO A 110 -0.49 -23.26 5.57
C PRO A 110 -0.21 -22.72 4.17
N ALA A 111 -0.31 -21.40 3.98
CA ALA A 111 -0.37 -20.77 2.66
C ALA A 111 1.02 -20.64 1.99
N ILE A 112 2.11 -20.59 2.75
CA ILE A 112 3.47 -20.43 2.20
C ILE A 112 3.94 -21.64 1.36
N ARG A 113 3.29 -22.80 1.52
CA ARG A 113 3.53 -24.00 0.72
C ARG A 113 2.79 -23.97 -0.61
N LEU A 114 1.85 -23.05 -0.76
CA LEU A 114 1.04 -22.88 -1.96
C LEU A 114 1.80 -22.07 -3.03
N ARG A 115 1.39 -22.22 -4.29
CA ARG A 115 1.82 -21.33 -5.36
C ARG A 115 1.29 -19.90 -5.11
N ALA A 116 1.94 -18.90 -5.69
CA ALA A 116 1.62 -17.49 -5.48
C ALA A 116 0.13 -17.17 -5.69
N ASP A 117 -0.50 -17.75 -6.71
CA ASP A 117 -1.91 -17.52 -7.05
C ASP A 117 -2.85 -18.02 -5.94
N TYR A 118 -2.57 -19.21 -5.38
CA TYR A 118 -3.36 -19.76 -4.27
C TYR A 118 -3.15 -18.96 -2.98
N LEU A 119 -1.93 -18.46 -2.73
CA LEU A 119 -1.65 -17.57 -1.61
C LEU A 119 -2.51 -16.30 -1.72
N ALA A 120 -2.62 -15.73 -2.92
CA ALA A 120 -3.43 -14.58 -3.20
C ALA A 120 -4.91 -14.81 -2.87
N ILE A 121 -5.48 -15.94 -3.32
CA ILE A 121 -6.88 -16.30 -3.04
C ILE A 121 -7.12 -16.49 -1.54
N VAL A 122 -6.23 -17.20 -0.84
CA VAL A 122 -6.34 -17.45 0.60
C VAL A 122 -6.27 -16.14 1.38
N THR A 123 -5.36 -15.23 1.03
CA THR A 123 -5.24 -13.94 1.72
C THR A 123 -6.42 -13.02 1.45
N LEU A 124 -6.98 -13.02 0.23
CA LEU A 124 -8.20 -12.30 -0.10
C LEU A 124 -9.38 -12.82 0.72
N ALA A 125 -9.58 -14.15 0.73
CA ALA A 125 -10.63 -14.80 1.51
C ALA A 125 -10.49 -14.50 3.01
N PHE A 126 -9.27 -14.53 3.55
CA PHE A 126 -8.99 -14.14 4.92
C PHE A 126 -9.41 -12.70 5.20
N GLY A 127 -9.06 -11.75 4.32
CA GLY A 127 -9.45 -10.35 4.46
C GLY A 127 -10.97 -10.18 4.54
N GLU A 128 -11.71 -10.89 3.69
CA GLU A 128 -13.17 -10.84 3.67
C GLU A 128 -13.79 -11.53 4.90
N ILE A 129 -13.21 -12.64 5.35
CA ILE A 129 -13.63 -13.29 6.61
C ILE A 129 -13.50 -12.33 7.81
N ILE A 130 -12.38 -11.60 7.90
CA ILE A 130 -12.19 -10.60 8.96
C ILE A 130 -13.24 -9.49 8.84
N ARG A 131 -13.49 -8.96 7.64
CA ARG A 131 -14.49 -7.91 7.41
C ARG A 131 -15.89 -8.37 7.85
N ILE A 132 -16.30 -9.58 7.45
CA ILE A 132 -17.58 -10.17 7.84
C ILE A 132 -17.64 -10.42 9.35
N ALA A 133 -16.56 -10.96 9.94
CA ALA A 133 -16.51 -11.22 11.37
C ALA A 133 -16.67 -9.92 12.18
N VAL A 134 -15.95 -8.86 11.81
CA VAL A 134 -16.04 -7.57 12.48
C VAL A 134 -17.43 -6.92 12.31
N ASN A 135 -18.09 -7.16 11.18
CA ASN A 135 -19.46 -6.69 10.91
C ASN A 135 -20.55 -7.52 11.64
N SER A 136 -20.21 -8.70 12.14
CA SER A 136 -21.15 -9.63 12.72
C SER A 136 -21.77 -9.11 14.02
N GLN A 137 -23.05 -9.36 14.20
CA GLN A 137 -23.76 -9.09 15.46
C GLN A 137 -23.17 -9.85 16.66
N THR A 138 -22.57 -11.02 16.44
CA THR A 138 -21.94 -11.84 17.48
C THR A 138 -20.75 -11.12 18.12
N PHE A 139 -19.99 -10.35 17.35
CA PHE A 139 -18.83 -9.61 17.83
C PHE A 139 -19.14 -8.13 18.10
N GLN A 140 -20.38 -7.69 17.89
CA GLN A 140 -20.80 -6.31 18.12
C GLN A 140 -20.58 -5.89 19.57
N SER A 141 -20.95 -6.77 20.52
CA SER A 141 -20.68 -6.62 21.95
C SER A 141 -20.35 -8.00 22.53
N VAL A 142 -19.18 -8.15 23.12
CA VAL A 142 -18.69 -9.39 23.70
C VAL A 142 -18.21 -9.12 25.11
N SER A 143 -18.64 -9.94 26.06
CA SER A 143 -18.11 -9.87 27.43
C SER A 143 -16.90 -10.82 27.54
N VAL A 144 -15.72 -10.25 27.75
CA VAL A 144 -14.47 -11.00 27.94
C VAL A 144 -13.93 -10.69 29.33
N LEU A 145 -13.78 -11.71 30.17
CA LEU A 145 -13.25 -11.59 31.54
C LEU A 145 -13.97 -10.53 32.42
N GLY A 146 -15.26 -10.31 32.18
CA GLY A 146 -16.04 -9.31 32.92
C GLY A 146 -15.98 -7.88 32.37
N PHE A 147 -15.24 -7.67 31.27
CA PHE A 147 -15.25 -6.42 30.53
C PHE A 147 -16.17 -6.55 29.31
N GLU A 148 -17.07 -5.61 29.14
CA GLU A 148 -17.84 -5.49 27.92
C GLU A 148 -17.00 -4.75 26.88
N THR A 149 -16.86 -5.34 25.70
CA THR A 149 -16.15 -4.76 24.57
C THR A 149 -16.73 -5.31 23.27
N GLY A 150 -16.29 -4.83 22.13
CA GLY A 150 -16.72 -5.38 20.85
C GLY A 150 -16.27 -4.58 19.65
N THR A 151 -16.74 -5.00 18.48
CA THR A 151 -16.41 -4.36 17.21
C THR A 151 -17.41 -3.26 16.80
N GLY A 152 -18.53 -3.14 17.51
CA GLY A 152 -19.64 -2.25 17.12
C GLY A 152 -20.46 -2.77 15.93
N GLY A 153 -20.06 -3.87 15.30
CA GLY A 153 -20.72 -4.42 14.10
C GLY A 153 -20.82 -3.40 12.98
N SER A 154 -21.96 -3.33 12.29
CA SER A 154 -22.20 -2.37 11.21
C SER A 154 -22.18 -0.90 11.63
N ARG A 155 -22.42 -0.60 12.91
CA ARG A 155 -22.32 0.78 13.45
C ARG A 155 -20.87 1.23 13.59
N GLY A 156 -19.93 0.29 13.70
CA GLY A 156 -18.53 0.55 13.93
C GLY A 156 -18.22 1.04 15.35
N ILE A 157 -16.95 1.38 15.57
CA ILE A 157 -16.48 1.96 16.83
C ILE A 157 -16.44 3.47 16.67
N GLN A 158 -17.28 4.18 17.45
CA GLN A 158 -17.28 5.64 17.50
C GLN A 158 -16.24 6.10 18.54
N GLY A 159 -15.42 7.04 18.12
CA GLY A 159 -14.56 7.80 18.99
C GLY A 159 -13.69 7.00 19.96
N PRO A 160 -12.75 6.20 19.49
CA PRO A 160 -11.52 6.24 20.24
C PRO A 160 -11.15 7.72 20.24
N THR A 161 -11.02 8.32 21.43
CA THR A 161 -10.42 9.66 21.54
C THR A 161 -9.19 9.61 20.67
N ASN A 162 -9.29 10.19 19.48
CA ASN A 162 -8.40 9.90 18.38
C ASN A 162 -7.03 10.47 18.76
N PRO A 163 -6.13 9.68 19.36
CA PRO A 163 -4.87 10.19 19.84
C PRO A 163 -3.95 10.52 18.68
N VAL A 164 -4.17 9.88 17.53
CA VAL A 164 -3.49 10.24 16.30
C VAL A 164 -3.98 11.61 15.81
N ARG A 165 -5.28 11.89 15.95
CA ARG A 165 -5.84 13.20 15.65
C ARG A 165 -5.41 14.24 16.68
N ALA A 166 -5.33 13.91 17.96
CA ALA A 166 -4.81 14.81 19.00
C ALA A 166 -3.33 15.15 18.75
N LEU A 167 -2.51 14.20 18.33
CA LEU A 167 -1.11 14.42 17.91
C LEU A 167 -1.00 15.23 16.62
N TYR A 168 -1.99 15.11 15.72
CA TYR A 168 -1.99 15.80 14.43
C TYR A 168 -2.59 17.20 14.48
N TYR A 169 -3.60 17.42 15.33
CA TYR A 169 -4.36 18.67 15.40
C TYR A 169 -4.07 19.53 16.64
N THR A 170 -3.17 19.14 17.51
CA THR A 170 -2.96 19.85 18.80
C THR A 170 -2.40 21.25 18.62
N ASP A 171 -1.74 21.58 17.53
CA ASP A 171 -1.36 22.96 17.24
C ASP A 171 -0.99 23.17 15.77
N PRO A 172 -1.89 23.73 14.92
CA PRO A 172 -1.56 24.01 13.52
C PRO A 172 -0.50 25.09 13.35
N MET A 173 -0.15 25.82 14.42
CA MET A 173 0.87 26.90 14.38
C MET A 173 2.22 26.45 14.92
N ASN A 174 2.35 25.25 15.48
CA ASN A 174 3.62 24.75 15.99
C ASN A 174 4.07 23.46 15.25
N PRO A 175 4.71 23.59 14.07
CA PRO A 175 5.21 22.44 13.31
C PRO A 175 6.30 21.65 14.06
N ALA A 176 6.86 22.17 15.14
CA ALA A 176 7.85 21.47 15.96
C ALA A 176 7.24 20.42 16.90
N SER A 177 5.92 20.46 17.16
CA SER A 177 5.23 19.45 17.97
C SER A 177 4.92 18.16 17.19
N GLY A 178 5.12 18.14 15.88
CA GLY A 178 4.89 16.99 15.02
C GLY A 178 6.00 15.95 15.10
N SER A 179 5.90 14.99 16.02
CA SER A 179 6.79 13.82 16.07
C SER A 179 6.65 12.86 14.87
N TRP A 180 5.87 13.22 13.84
CA TRP A 180 5.65 12.43 12.63
C TRP A 180 6.90 12.31 11.74
N THR A 181 7.74 13.33 11.71
CA THR A 181 9.07 13.25 11.08
C THR A 181 9.97 12.24 11.78
N ALA A 182 9.84 12.09 13.11
CA ALA A 182 10.58 11.10 13.88
C ALA A 182 10.10 9.68 13.56
N VAL A 183 8.79 9.44 13.44
CA VAL A 183 8.24 8.13 13.06
C VAL A 183 8.62 7.78 11.61
N GLY A 184 8.49 8.70 10.67
CA GLY A 184 8.91 8.49 9.28
C GLY A 184 10.41 8.20 9.17
N ASN A 185 11.25 8.94 9.89
CA ASN A 185 12.68 8.75 9.88
C ASN A 185 13.15 7.49 10.64
N ALA A 186 12.38 7.00 11.62
CA ALA A 186 12.68 5.75 12.32
C ALA A 186 12.25 4.51 11.50
N VAL A 187 11.16 4.61 10.76
CA VAL A 187 10.60 3.47 10.00
C VAL A 187 11.29 3.28 8.65
N LEU A 188 11.61 4.36 7.93
CA LEU A 188 12.25 4.29 6.61
C LEU A 188 13.61 3.54 6.59
N PRO A 189 14.55 3.73 7.53
CA PRO A 189 15.81 3.00 7.53
C PRO A 189 15.66 1.51 7.82
N ALA A 190 14.65 1.11 8.59
CA ALA A 190 14.40 -0.30 8.91
C ALA A 190 14.08 -1.16 7.65
N PHE A 191 13.64 -0.51 6.57
CA PHE A 191 13.30 -1.17 5.29
C PHE A 191 14.41 -1.10 4.23
N GLU A 192 15.63 -0.74 4.58
CA GLU A 192 16.71 -0.76 3.59
C GLU A 192 17.01 -2.20 3.14
N ALA A 193 16.70 -2.46 1.86
CA ALA A 193 16.91 -3.75 1.18
C ALA A 193 18.40 -4.16 1.07
N LYS A 194 19.32 -3.36 1.57
CA LYS A 194 20.76 -3.63 1.62
C LYS A 194 21.18 -4.53 2.79
N SER A 195 20.26 -4.81 3.73
CA SER A 195 20.53 -5.72 4.84
C SER A 195 20.80 -7.15 4.38
N PRO A 196 21.56 -7.97 5.14
CA PRO A 196 21.73 -9.40 4.85
C PRO A 196 20.40 -10.13 4.65
N PHE A 197 19.38 -9.77 5.43
CA PHE A 197 18.03 -10.31 5.33
C PHE A 197 17.37 -9.98 3.97
N GLY A 198 17.46 -8.73 3.52
CA GLY A 198 16.91 -8.30 2.21
C GLY A 198 17.58 -9.00 1.02
N ARG A 199 18.88 -9.32 1.12
CA ARG A 199 19.58 -10.08 0.08
C ARG A 199 19.09 -11.52 -0.02
N VAL A 200 18.82 -12.17 1.12
CA VAL A 200 18.25 -13.53 1.15
C VAL A 200 16.84 -13.54 0.56
N LEU A 201 16.01 -12.53 0.86
CA LEU A 201 14.66 -12.42 0.29
C LEU A 201 14.69 -12.31 -1.23
N LYS A 202 15.60 -11.49 -1.79
CA LYS A 202 15.77 -11.39 -3.26
C LYS A 202 16.18 -12.72 -3.88
N ALA A 203 17.11 -13.42 -3.28
CA ALA A 203 17.54 -14.75 -3.75
C ALA A 203 16.38 -15.76 -3.74
N ILE A 204 15.55 -15.76 -2.68
CA ILE A 204 14.37 -16.64 -2.60
C ILE A 204 13.33 -16.29 -3.69
N ARG A 205 13.17 -15.01 -4.01
CA ARG A 205 12.25 -14.54 -5.06
C ARG A 205 12.71 -14.96 -6.45
N GLU A 206 14.02 -14.92 -6.72
CA GLU A 206 14.60 -15.29 -8.02
C GLU A 206 14.58 -16.79 -8.23
N ASP A 207 15.08 -17.58 -7.28
CA ASP A 207 15.01 -19.04 -7.29
C ASP A 207 15.04 -19.62 -5.88
N GLU A 208 13.89 -20.15 -5.45
CA GLU A 208 13.75 -20.75 -4.12
C GLU A 208 14.54 -22.05 -3.97
N LEU A 209 14.66 -22.84 -5.06
CA LEU A 209 15.38 -24.13 -5.03
C LEU A 209 16.89 -23.89 -4.85
N VAL A 210 17.44 -22.93 -5.58
CA VAL A 210 18.84 -22.52 -5.42
C VAL A 210 19.09 -21.99 -4.01
N ALA A 211 18.20 -21.14 -3.47
CA ALA A 211 18.35 -20.64 -2.11
C ALA A 211 18.32 -21.77 -1.05
N LYS A 212 17.49 -22.81 -1.24
CA LYS A 212 17.45 -24.01 -0.40
C LYS A 212 18.73 -24.83 -0.51
N SER A 213 19.26 -25.01 -1.73
CA SER A 213 20.52 -25.74 -1.98
C SER A 213 21.71 -25.08 -1.29
N LEU A 214 21.66 -23.75 -1.12
CA LEU A 214 22.65 -22.99 -0.35
C LEU A 214 22.42 -23.02 1.18
N GLY A 215 21.57 -23.95 1.67
CA GLY A 215 21.32 -24.17 3.09
C GLY A 215 20.42 -23.10 3.75
N LYS A 216 19.67 -22.30 2.99
CA LYS A 216 18.75 -21.30 3.56
C LYS A 216 17.39 -21.91 3.88
N HIS A 217 16.88 -21.67 5.08
CA HIS A 217 15.52 -22.07 5.49
C HIS A 217 14.48 -21.10 4.90
N THR A 218 14.18 -21.24 3.60
CA THR A 218 13.32 -20.32 2.83
C THR A 218 11.94 -20.12 3.48
N SER A 219 11.31 -21.21 3.97
CA SER A 219 10.00 -21.12 4.63
C SER A 219 10.01 -20.21 5.86
N ARG A 220 11.07 -20.29 6.69
CA ARG A 220 11.19 -19.41 7.87
C ARG A 220 11.32 -17.95 7.48
N PHE A 221 12.13 -17.64 6.47
CA PHE A 221 12.28 -16.29 5.94
C PHE A 221 10.96 -15.75 5.40
N LYS A 222 10.23 -16.56 4.63
CA LYS A 222 8.91 -16.19 4.08
C LYS A 222 7.89 -15.90 5.20
N ILE A 223 7.79 -16.76 6.24
CA ILE A 223 6.89 -16.56 7.37
C ILE A 223 7.20 -15.26 8.10
N ILE A 224 8.46 -15.03 8.47
CA ILE A 224 8.88 -13.81 9.17
C ILE A 224 8.56 -12.57 8.32
N THR A 225 8.88 -12.60 7.03
CA THR A 225 8.57 -11.50 6.11
C THR A 225 7.09 -11.23 6.02
N PHE A 226 6.27 -12.29 5.93
CA PHE A 226 4.83 -12.17 5.86
C PHE A 226 4.27 -11.56 7.14
N MET A 227 4.65 -12.08 8.32
CA MET A 227 4.25 -11.55 9.62
C MET A 227 4.66 -10.07 9.79
N THR A 228 5.90 -9.74 9.45
CA THR A 228 6.40 -8.35 9.53
C THR A 228 5.60 -7.43 8.59
N GLY A 229 5.35 -7.85 7.36
CA GLY A 229 4.52 -7.09 6.43
C GLY A 229 3.10 -6.88 6.96
N CYS A 230 2.47 -7.92 7.53
CA CYS A 230 1.13 -7.80 8.14
C CYS A 230 1.12 -6.85 9.34
N ALA A 231 2.15 -6.88 10.20
CA ALA A 231 2.30 -5.93 11.31
C ALA A 231 2.34 -4.49 10.83
N LEU A 232 3.08 -4.23 9.75
CA LEU A 232 3.21 -2.90 9.16
C LEU A 232 1.95 -2.46 8.42
N MET A 233 1.22 -3.39 7.78
CA MET A 233 -0.11 -3.12 7.22
C MET A 233 -1.08 -2.73 8.34
N GLY A 234 -1.06 -3.45 9.47
CA GLY A 234 -1.82 -3.09 10.67
C GLY A 234 -1.47 -1.68 11.16
N LEU A 235 -0.18 -1.36 11.27
CA LEU A 235 0.26 -0.02 11.66
C LEU A 235 -0.19 1.06 10.67
N GLY A 236 -0.03 0.84 9.37
CA GLY A 236 -0.50 1.76 8.34
C GLY A 236 -2.02 1.97 8.38
N GLY A 237 -2.78 0.90 8.64
CA GLY A 237 -4.22 0.96 8.88
C GLY A 237 -4.57 1.80 10.10
N MET A 238 -3.89 1.61 11.22
CA MET A 238 -4.07 2.39 12.45
C MET A 238 -3.78 3.88 12.22
N LEU A 239 -2.74 4.21 11.47
CA LEU A 239 -2.41 5.59 11.13
C LEU A 239 -3.48 6.21 10.22
N TRP A 240 -3.93 5.50 9.21
CA TRP A 240 -4.89 6.03 8.24
C TRP A 240 -6.32 6.00 8.76
N GLN A 241 -6.87 4.81 9.04
CA GLN A 241 -8.26 4.66 9.46
C GLN A 241 -8.47 5.01 10.95
N GLY A 242 -7.48 4.74 11.79
CA GLY A 242 -7.49 5.18 13.19
C GLY A 242 -7.45 6.71 13.35
N SER A 243 -7.12 7.46 12.30
CA SER A 243 -7.24 8.92 12.29
C SER A 243 -8.67 9.41 12.04
N GLN A 244 -9.60 8.53 11.68
CA GLN A 244 -11.02 8.84 11.47
C GLN A 244 -11.76 8.85 12.81
N SER A 245 -12.83 9.62 12.91
CA SER A 245 -13.67 9.66 14.11
C SER A 245 -14.59 8.44 14.25
N LEU A 246 -14.73 7.67 13.18
CA LEU A 246 -15.57 6.48 13.08
C LEU A 246 -14.83 5.40 12.30
N ILE A 247 -14.73 4.21 12.89
CA ILE A 247 -14.15 3.03 12.26
C ILE A 247 -15.27 2.05 11.94
N THR A 248 -15.54 1.82 10.65
CA THR A 248 -16.57 0.89 10.16
C THR A 248 -15.96 -0.27 9.36
N PRO A 249 -16.62 -1.44 9.33
CA PRO A 249 -16.15 -2.59 8.55
C PRO A 249 -16.03 -2.31 7.05
N ASP A 250 -16.89 -1.44 6.51
CA ASP A 250 -16.92 -1.12 5.08
C ASP A 250 -15.67 -0.36 4.61
N GLN A 251 -14.94 0.26 5.53
CA GLN A 251 -13.65 0.90 5.23
C GLN A 251 -12.54 -0.10 4.85
N PHE A 252 -12.75 -1.39 5.13
CA PHE A 252 -11.79 -2.47 4.87
C PHE A 252 -12.25 -3.39 3.72
N ASP A 253 -12.94 -2.80 2.73
CA ASP A 253 -13.33 -3.48 1.50
C ASP A 253 -12.09 -4.00 0.75
N PRO A 254 -12.15 -5.17 0.09
CA PRO A 254 -11.08 -5.68 -0.77
C PRO A 254 -10.55 -4.69 -1.81
N LEU A 255 -11.38 -3.75 -2.27
CA LEU A 255 -10.98 -2.68 -3.19
C LEU A 255 -9.83 -1.83 -2.64
N LEU A 256 -9.77 -1.64 -1.31
CA LEU A 256 -8.67 -0.95 -0.65
C LEU A 256 -7.32 -1.63 -0.94
N THR A 257 -7.28 -2.96 -0.93
CA THR A 257 -6.07 -3.72 -1.29
C THR A 257 -5.63 -3.43 -2.71
N PHE A 258 -6.55 -3.37 -3.67
CA PHE A 258 -6.21 -3.04 -5.06
C PHE A 258 -5.64 -1.63 -5.20
N TYR A 259 -6.11 -0.67 -4.43
CA TYR A 259 -5.51 0.67 -4.41
C TYR A 259 -4.05 0.66 -3.94
N VAL A 260 -3.72 -0.15 -2.95
CA VAL A 260 -2.34 -0.31 -2.47
C VAL A 260 -1.47 -0.97 -3.55
N PHE A 261 -2.00 -1.98 -4.26
CA PHE A 261 -1.31 -2.59 -5.41
C PHE A 261 -1.07 -1.59 -6.54
N ILE A 262 -2.08 -0.78 -6.88
CA ILE A 262 -1.96 0.25 -7.93
C ILE A 262 -0.86 1.24 -7.57
N ALA A 263 -0.83 1.72 -6.33
CA ALA A 263 0.23 2.61 -5.85
C ALA A 263 1.62 1.96 -5.97
N LEU A 264 1.74 0.68 -5.61
CA LEU A 264 3.01 -0.06 -5.72
C LEU A 264 3.42 -0.29 -7.17
N ILE A 265 2.48 -0.63 -8.06
CA ILE A 265 2.74 -0.85 -9.50
C ILE A 265 3.17 0.47 -10.16
N ILE A 266 2.48 1.58 -9.88
CA ILE A 266 2.84 2.91 -10.40
C ILE A 266 4.26 3.27 -9.96
N GLY A 267 4.59 3.03 -8.70
CA GLY A 267 5.91 3.34 -8.15
C GLY A 267 7.02 2.43 -8.66
N GLY A 268 6.73 1.18 -8.89
CA GLY A 268 7.65 0.10 -9.28
C GLY A 268 7.96 -0.83 -8.12
N SER A 269 7.49 -2.09 -8.23
CA SER A 269 7.71 -3.14 -7.22
C SER A 269 9.20 -3.47 -7.07
N GLY A 270 9.64 -3.77 -5.84
CA GLY A 270 11.03 -4.09 -5.52
C GLY A 270 11.93 -2.86 -5.30
N SER A 271 11.37 -1.63 -5.34
CA SER A 271 12.06 -0.39 -4.99
C SER A 271 11.32 0.32 -3.85
N ASN A 272 12.01 0.61 -2.75
CA ASN A 272 11.42 1.36 -1.63
C ASN A 272 11.10 2.80 -2.02
N THR A 273 12.02 3.46 -2.70
CA THR A 273 11.80 4.82 -3.22
C THR A 273 10.65 4.84 -4.23
N GLY A 274 10.56 3.79 -5.08
CA GLY A 274 9.44 3.59 -5.99
C GLY A 274 8.12 3.51 -5.24
N GLY A 275 8.03 2.66 -4.22
CA GLY A 275 6.82 2.51 -3.41
C GLY A 275 6.36 3.83 -2.77
N VAL A 276 7.29 4.61 -2.19
CA VAL A 276 6.97 5.92 -1.60
C VAL A 276 6.47 6.92 -2.65
N ILE A 277 7.12 6.98 -3.81
CA ILE A 277 6.69 7.88 -4.90
C ILE A 277 5.36 7.42 -5.48
N GLY A 278 5.15 6.10 -5.63
CA GLY A 278 3.87 5.55 -6.07
C GLY A 278 2.73 5.89 -5.11
N ALA A 279 2.95 5.77 -3.81
CA ALA A 279 1.98 6.20 -2.78
C ALA A 279 1.67 7.69 -2.89
N ALA A 280 2.70 8.54 -3.06
CA ALA A 280 2.51 9.98 -3.20
C ALA A 280 1.71 10.34 -4.46
N LEU A 281 2.02 9.71 -5.60
CA LEU A 281 1.28 9.91 -6.84
C LEU A 281 -0.16 9.41 -6.72
N PHE A 282 -0.36 8.25 -6.09
CA PHE A 282 -1.69 7.71 -5.87
C PHE A 282 -2.54 8.64 -4.99
N VAL A 283 -2.03 9.01 -3.81
CA VAL A 283 -2.77 9.88 -2.88
C VAL A 283 -2.95 11.27 -3.46
N GLY A 284 -1.91 11.88 -4.02
CA GLY A 284 -1.97 13.25 -4.52
C GLY A 284 -2.81 13.37 -5.78
N LEU A 285 -2.50 12.59 -6.82
CA LEU A 285 -3.16 12.75 -8.13
C LEU A 285 -4.47 11.99 -8.22
N LEU A 286 -4.51 10.72 -7.76
CA LEU A 286 -5.66 9.86 -7.99
C LEU A 286 -6.70 9.94 -6.86
N PHE A 287 -6.28 10.23 -5.63
CA PHE A 287 -7.21 10.28 -4.49
C PHE A 287 -7.66 11.71 -4.19
N GLN A 288 -6.74 12.66 -4.05
CA GLN A 288 -7.06 14.05 -3.69
C GLN A 288 -7.22 14.96 -4.90
N GLY A 289 -6.49 14.71 -5.99
CA GLY A 289 -6.55 15.55 -7.20
C GLY A 289 -7.95 15.77 -7.75
N PRO A 290 -8.76 14.73 -7.98
CA PRO A 290 -10.14 14.88 -8.45
C PRO A 290 -11.04 15.73 -7.54
N VAL A 291 -10.88 15.58 -6.22
CA VAL A 291 -11.65 16.36 -5.23
C VAL A 291 -11.32 17.85 -5.31
N PHE A 292 -10.05 18.21 -5.49
CA PHE A 292 -9.64 19.59 -5.66
C PHE A 292 -10.04 20.13 -7.04
N ALA A 293 -9.91 19.33 -8.09
CA ALA A 293 -10.34 19.70 -9.43
C ALA A 293 -11.85 19.99 -9.49
N SER A 294 -12.67 19.16 -8.85
CA SER A 294 -14.12 19.40 -8.80
C SER A 294 -14.46 20.72 -8.08
N ARG A 295 -13.81 20.98 -6.95
CA ARG A 295 -14.00 22.25 -6.21
C ARG A 295 -13.58 23.45 -7.05
N LEU A 296 -12.50 23.33 -7.82
CA LEU A 296 -12.02 24.40 -8.69
C LEU A 296 -13.06 24.69 -9.77
N VAL A 297 -13.52 23.65 -10.48
CA VAL A 297 -14.51 23.81 -11.55
C VAL A 297 -15.83 24.34 -11.02
N SER A 298 -16.33 23.83 -9.89
CA SER A 298 -17.58 24.33 -9.29
C SER A 298 -17.48 25.82 -8.88
N ASN A 299 -16.30 26.23 -8.37
CA ASN A 299 -16.09 27.62 -7.97
C ASN A 299 -16.02 28.59 -9.19
N PHE A 300 -15.39 28.16 -10.28
CA PHE A 300 -15.28 28.99 -11.49
C PHE A 300 -16.53 28.96 -12.38
N ALA A 301 -17.22 27.82 -12.45
CA ALA A 301 -18.39 27.64 -13.30
C ALA A 301 -19.69 28.17 -12.70
N GLY A 302 -19.70 28.53 -11.41
CA GLY A 302 -20.86 29.11 -10.74
C GLY A 302 -22.06 28.17 -10.70
N PHE A 303 -21.85 26.85 -10.57
CA PHE A 303 -22.93 25.88 -10.49
C PHE A 303 -23.72 26.05 -9.19
N GLU A 304 -24.96 26.52 -9.30
CA GLU A 304 -25.83 26.77 -8.13
C GLU A 304 -26.30 25.46 -7.48
N SER A 305 -26.54 24.41 -8.25
CA SER A 305 -26.91 23.08 -7.74
C SER A 305 -26.68 21.99 -8.80
N ALA A 306 -26.15 20.85 -8.38
CA ALA A 306 -26.11 19.67 -9.26
C ALA A 306 -27.47 18.97 -9.25
N PRO A 307 -27.95 18.42 -10.39
CA PRO A 307 -29.14 17.58 -10.43
C PRO A 307 -28.97 16.35 -9.55
N ASN A 308 -30.06 15.90 -8.92
CA ASN A 308 -30.03 14.73 -8.03
C ASN A 308 -29.99 13.40 -8.78
N THR A 309 -30.38 13.41 -10.07
CA THR A 309 -30.43 12.17 -10.88
C THR A 309 -29.76 12.34 -12.24
N PHE A 310 -29.21 11.25 -12.75
CA PHE A 310 -28.61 11.24 -14.09
C PHE A 310 -29.56 11.62 -15.22
N PRO A 311 -30.84 11.16 -15.24
CA PRO A 311 -31.81 11.60 -16.24
C PRO A 311 -32.01 13.11 -16.27
N ASP A 312 -32.08 13.76 -15.09
CA ASP A 312 -32.24 15.22 -15.03
C ASP A 312 -30.99 15.95 -15.54
N ALA A 313 -29.83 15.38 -15.30
CA ALA A 313 -28.57 15.92 -15.82
C ALA A 313 -28.49 15.85 -17.35
N VAL A 314 -28.99 14.78 -17.96
CA VAL A 314 -28.99 14.58 -19.41
C VAL A 314 -30.11 15.37 -20.09
N ALA A 315 -31.22 15.66 -19.42
CA ALA A 315 -32.34 16.42 -19.98
C ALA A 315 -31.91 17.80 -20.52
N GLY A 316 -30.91 18.44 -19.89
CA GLY A 316 -30.32 19.70 -20.36
C GLY A 316 -29.66 19.62 -21.74
N LEU A 317 -29.20 18.43 -22.17
CA LEU A 317 -28.60 18.28 -23.51
C LEU A 317 -29.61 18.51 -24.64
N GLY A 318 -30.90 18.30 -24.39
CA GLY A 318 -31.97 18.60 -25.38
C GLY A 318 -32.09 20.11 -25.68
N SER A 319 -31.65 20.96 -24.79
CA SER A 319 -31.57 22.43 -24.96
C SER A 319 -30.14 22.91 -25.29
N LEU A 320 -29.22 22.02 -25.62
CA LEU A 320 -27.78 22.30 -25.80
C LEU A 320 -27.09 22.87 -24.53
N ASP A 321 -27.69 22.69 -23.36
CA ASP A 321 -27.12 23.06 -22.08
C ASP A 321 -26.41 21.86 -21.45
N ALA A 322 -25.07 21.86 -21.48
CA ALA A 322 -24.25 20.82 -20.88
C ALA A 322 -23.96 21.07 -19.36
N GLN A 323 -24.37 22.24 -18.83
CA GLN A 323 -24.06 22.65 -17.47
C GLN A 323 -24.58 21.66 -16.41
N PRO A 324 -25.86 21.17 -16.50
CA PRO A 324 -26.37 20.20 -15.53
C PRO A 324 -25.61 18.86 -15.53
N LEU A 325 -25.19 18.41 -16.73
CA LEU A 325 -24.41 17.16 -16.84
C LEU A 325 -23.01 17.30 -16.26
N VAL A 326 -22.34 18.42 -16.48
CA VAL A 326 -21.03 18.71 -15.89
C VAL A 326 -21.16 18.84 -14.36
N ALA A 327 -22.17 19.54 -13.85
CA ALA A 327 -22.41 19.68 -12.43
C ALA A 327 -22.66 18.33 -11.75
N TYR A 328 -23.47 17.47 -12.38
CA TYR A 328 -23.72 16.09 -11.90
C TYR A 328 -22.44 15.25 -11.92
N SER A 329 -21.65 15.29 -13.00
CA SER A 329 -20.38 14.55 -13.08
C SER A 329 -19.39 14.99 -12.03
N LEU A 330 -19.38 16.25 -11.66
CA LEU A 330 -18.53 16.78 -10.59
C LEU A 330 -19.04 16.42 -9.19
N SER A 331 -20.34 16.33 -8.98
CA SER A 331 -20.90 15.84 -7.71
C SER A 331 -20.58 14.35 -7.49
N GLU A 332 -20.54 13.56 -8.58
CA GLU A 332 -20.20 12.13 -8.60
C GLU A 332 -18.69 11.87 -8.82
N ILE A 333 -17.83 12.78 -8.42
CA ILE A 333 -16.37 12.68 -8.63
C ILE A 333 -15.76 11.43 -7.99
N GLN A 334 -16.41 10.88 -6.95
CA GLN A 334 -16.01 9.62 -6.32
C GLN A 334 -16.09 8.45 -7.31
N SER A 335 -17.13 8.40 -8.13
CA SER A 335 -17.33 7.39 -9.17
C SER A 335 -16.37 7.59 -10.35
N LEU A 336 -16.18 8.84 -10.79
CA LEU A 336 -15.21 9.20 -11.83
C LEU A 336 -13.77 8.85 -11.47
N ARG A 337 -13.43 8.88 -10.17
CA ARG A 337 -12.10 8.50 -9.68
C ARG A 337 -11.74 7.07 -10.07
N PHE A 338 -12.68 6.12 -10.02
CA PHE A 338 -12.42 4.73 -10.43
C PHE A 338 -12.02 4.63 -11.89
N VAL A 339 -12.71 5.36 -12.76
CA VAL A 339 -12.38 5.42 -14.19
C VAL A 339 -10.98 6.01 -14.39
N LEU A 340 -10.67 7.10 -13.71
CA LEU A 340 -9.36 7.76 -13.79
C LEU A 340 -8.23 6.83 -13.32
N VAL A 341 -8.43 6.14 -12.20
CA VAL A 341 -7.48 5.14 -11.68
C VAL A 341 -7.25 4.04 -12.70
N GLY A 342 -8.32 3.50 -13.31
CA GLY A 342 -8.21 2.47 -14.35
C GLY A 342 -7.44 2.96 -15.58
N VAL A 343 -7.75 4.14 -16.08
CA VAL A 343 -7.07 4.74 -17.24
C VAL A 343 -5.58 4.98 -16.93
N VAL A 344 -5.25 5.54 -15.77
CA VAL A 344 -3.85 5.76 -15.38
C VAL A 344 -3.09 4.45 -15.26
N LEU A 345 -3.72 3.41 -14.68
CA LEU A 345 -3.11 2.10 -14.56
C LEU A 345 -2.80 1.50 -15.94
N ILE A 346 -3.76 1.54 -16.88
CA ILE A 346 -3.57 1.07 -18.25
C ILE A 346 -2.42 1.84 -18.92
N LEU A 347 -2.39 3.16 -18.80
CA LEU A 347 -1.35 4.00 -19.39
C LEU A 347 0.05 3.70 -18.81
N VAL A 348 0.14 3.53 -17.49
CA VAL A 348 1.42 3.18 -16.83
C VAL A 348 1.88 1.80 -17.27
N MET A 349 1.01 0.80 -17.28
CA MET A 349 1.38 -0.55 -17.71
C MET A 349 1.74 -0.63 -19.20
N ALA A 350 1.05 0.15 -20.06
CA ALA A 350 1.35 0.20 -21.49
C ALA A 350 2.68 0.92 -21.81
N LYS A 351 2.99 2.01 -21.11
CA LYS A 351 4.18 2.83 -21.40
C LYS A 351 5.39 2.50 -20.54
N ARG A 352 5.18 2.08 -19.28
CA ARG A 352 6.22 1.78 -18.30
C ARG A 352 5.84 0.59 -17.41
N PRO A 353 5.88 -0.66 -17.95
CA PRO A 353 5.46 -1.85 -17.18
C PRO A 353 6.30 -2.10 -15.92
N GLN A 354 7.47 -1.47 -15.81
CA GLN A 354 8.34 -1.56 -14.62
C GLN A 354 8.05 -0.48 -13.56
N GLY A 355 7.01 0.37 -13.78
CA GLY A 355 6.70 1.51 -12.92
C GLY A 355 7.57 2.74 -13.20
N VAL A 356 7.31 3.84 -12.47
CA VAL A 356 7.99 5.14 -12.67
C VAL A 356 9.49 5.06 -12.38
N LEU A 357 9.89 4.31 -11.36
CA LEU A 357 11.29 4.14 -10.95
C LEU A 357 11.86 2.74 -11.25
N GLY A 358 11.26 1.97 -12.13
CA GLY A 358 11.69 0.67 -12.65
C GLY A 358 12.74 -0.12 -11.85
N HIS A 359 12.83 -1.41 -12.02
CA HIS A 359 13.88 -2.23 -11.36
C HIS A 359 15.27 -1.75 -11.79
N ARG A 360 16.05 -1.23 -10.86
CA ARG A 360 17.50 -1.27 -11.01
C ARG A 360 17.88 -2.74 -10.98
N LYS A 361 18.30 -3.30 -12.14
CA LYS A 361 18.97 -4.58 -12.18
C LYS A 361 20.15 -4.44 -11.22
N SER A 362 20.10 -5.14 -10.09
CA SER A 362 21.31 -5.27 -9.25
C SER A 362 22.28 -6.08 -10.10
N PRO A 363 23.45 -5.54 -10.48
CA PRO A 363 24.44 -6.38 -11.16
C PRO A 363 24.73 -7.56 -10.24
N ALA A 364 24.81 -8.76 -10.80
CA ALA A 364 25.22 -9.94 -10.06
C ALA A 364 26.59 -9.62 -9.44
N VAL A 365 26.61 -9.60 -8.09
CA VAL A 365 27.84 -9.31 -7.36
C VAL A 365 28.78 -10.48 -7.60
N GLY A 366 29.76 -10.31 -8.48
CA GLY A 366 30.84 -11.28 -8.64
C GLY A 366 31.30 -11.56 -10.07
N VAL A 367 30.50 -11.22 -11.08
CA VAL A 367 30.97 -11.40 -12.47
C VAL A 367 30.75 -10.09 -13.21
N ASP A 368 31.80 -9.35 -13.44
CA ASP A 368 31.83 -8.26 -14.40
C ASP A 368 31.98 -8.90 -15.80
N PRO A 369 30.89 -9.01 -16.61
CA PRO A 369 30.97 -9.63 -17.90
C PRO A 369 31.80 -8.82 -18.90
N TYR A 370 32.25 -7.62 -18.51
CA TYR A 370 33.09 -6.73 -19.31
C TYR A 370 34.53 -6.62 -18.81
N ARG A 371 34.88 -7.30 -17.71
CA ARG A 371 36.27 -7.40 -17.28
C ARG A 371 36.92 -8.52 -18.08
N ARG A 372 37.34 -8.22 -19.31
CA ARG A 372 38.36 -9.01 -20.02
C ARG A 372 39.60 -8.95 -19.14
N ASP A 373 40.06 -10.10 -18.66
CA ASP A 373 41.38 -10.20 -18.07
C ASP A 373 42.38 -9.77 -19.15
N PRO A 374 43.17 -8.69 -18.93
CA PRO A 374 44.14 -8.26 -19.93
C PRO A 374 45.23 -9.29 -20.22
N ASP A 375 45.36 -10.28 -19.34
CA ASP A 375 46.43 -11.30 -19.40
C ASP A 375 45.97 -12.68 -19.94
N GLY A 376 44.67 -12.83 -20.32
CA GLY A 376 44.12 -14.09 -20.80
C GLY A 376 44.19 -14.34 -22.30
N ASP A 377 44.49 -13.32 -23.12
CA ASP A 377 44.33 -13.39 -24.59
C ASP A 377 45.67 -13.71 -25.35
N GLU A 378 46.80 -13.86 -24.62
CA GLU A 378 48.10 -14.16 -25.32
C GLU A 378 48.52 -15.62 -25.32
N THR A 379 47.83 -16.50 -24.58
CA THR A 379 48.24 -17.93 -24.51
C THR A 379 47.38 -18.86 -25.35
N GLU A 380 46.20 -18.50 -25.80
CA GLU A 380 45.36 -19.36 -26.66
C GLU A 380 45.51 -19.13 -28.16
N SER A 381 46.22 -18.08 -28.62
CA SER A 381 46.41 -17.81 -30.05
C SER A 381 47.65 -18.48 -30.64
N ARG A 382 48.44 -19.26 -29.86
CA ARG A 382 49.68 -19.88 -30.32
C ARG A 382 49.65 -21.39 -30.51
N THR A 383 48.55 -22.06 -30.14
CA THR A 383 48.43 -23.53 -30.28
C THR A 383 47.48 -23.98 -31.39
N ASP A 384 46.82 -23.06 -32.11
CA ASP A 384 45.86 -23.46 -33.17
C ASP A 384 46.31 -23.05 -34.59
N ARG A 385 47.63 -23.03 -34.84
CA ARG A 385 48.22 -22.89 -36.17
C ARG A 385 49.25 -23.98 -36.49
N GLY A 386 48.95 -25.18 -36.19
CA GLY A 386 49.74 -26.34 -36.63
C GLY A 386 48.85 -27.56 -36.58
N ASP A 387 48.43 -28.02 -37.74
CA ASP A 387 47.78 -29.27 -38.08
C ASP A 387 46.31 -29.10 -38.59
N ALA A 388 46.26 -28.44 -39.75
CA ALA A 388 45.14 -28.61 -40.66
C ALA A 388 45.72 -29.13 -42.00
N ASN A 389 46.11 -30.42 -41.99
CA ASN A 389 46.18 -31.24 -43.21
C ASN A 389 46.19 -32.69 -42.74
N GLU A 390 45.18 -33.38 -43.13
CA GLU A 390 45.02 -34.80 -43.35
C GLU A 390 43.77 -35.39 -42.70
N ALA A 391 43.09 -36.02 -43.62
CA ALA A 391 42.11 -37.09 -43.49
C ALA A 391 40.61 -36.72 -43.56
N THR A 392 40.20 -36.65 -44.82
CA THR A 392 38.98 -37.21 -45.40
C THR A 392 38.63 -38.58 -44.89
N GLU A 393 37.32 -38.78 -44.82
CA GLU A 393 36.67 -40.10 -45.08
C GLU A 393 36.09 -40.87 -43.89
N ASN A 394 34.82 -41.05 -44.06
CA ASN A 394 33.95 -42.17 -43.67
C ASN A 394 32.90 -42.02 -42.57
N ASP A 395 31.73 -42.07 -43.14
CA ASP A 395 30.58 -42.94 -42.81
C ASP A 395 29.76 -42.76 -41.53
N ASP A 396 28.58 -42.29 -41.84
CA ASP A 396 27.26 -42.91 -41.58
C ASP A 396 27.06 -43.78 -40.32
N ILE A 397 25.90 -43.62 -39.80
CA ILE A 397 25.03 -44.64 -39.18
C ILE A 397 24.66 -44.47 -37.69
N PHE A 398 23.33 -44.41 -37.56
CA PHE A 398 22.38 -44.77 -36.48
C PHE A 398 21.97 -43.73 -35.45
N PHE A 399 20.78 -43.19 -35.66
CA PHE A 399 19.46 -43.53 -35.08
C PHE A 399 19.48 -44.37 -33.79
N LYS A 400 19.15 -43.78 -32.68
CA LYS A 400 17.95 -44.09 -31.89
C LYS A 400 17.72 -43.05 -30.82
#